data_3417d2da28996a5ac18fa28fb18a6ada
#
_entry.id   3417d2da28996a5ac18fa28fb18a6ada
#
_cell.length_a   1.000
_cell.length_b   1.000
_cell.length_c   1.000
_cell.angle_alpha   90.00
_cell.angle_beta   90.00
_cell.angle_gamma   90.00
#
_symmetry.space_group_name_H-M   'P 1'
#
loop_
_entity.id
_entity.type
_entity.pdbx_description
1 polymer ?
#
loop_
_entity_poly.entity_id
_entity_poly.type
_entity_poly.pdbx_seq_one_letter_code
_entity_poly.pdbx_strand_id
1 'polypeptide(L)'
;MIGFKTVKLRKFAALAIGISAFVGISSALSAKEASTPAAVAAPVVVADYPVNNSTLPVVKSTGANVQKTSFVPKADQTRALQTGVASYYGPGFHGRRTANGERFDMNAMTAAHRTLPFGTLLKVTNLDNGQSAIVRVNDRGPFIKGRVLDLSVAAAKQIGSKHSGTASVKIELVEN
;
A
#
# COMPACT_ATOMS: atom_id res chain seq x y z
N MET A 1 -52.72 -33.84 3.32
CA MET A 1 -51.61 -34.79 3.11
C MET A 1 -50.36 -34.03 2.71
N ILE A 2 -49.46 -33.82 3.64
CA ILE A 2 -48.22 -33.06 3.46
C ILE A 2 -47.08 -34.06 3.48
N GLY A 3 -46.46 -34.29 2.32
CA GLY A 3 -45.40 -35.26 2.15
C GLY A 3 -44.05 -34.70 2.59
N PHE A 4 -43.47 -35.22 3.66
CA PHE A 4 -42.11 -34.97 4.09
C PHE A 4 -41.13 -35.71 3.19
N LYS A 5 -40.28 -34.99 2.45
CA LYS A 5 -39.14 -35.60 1.73
C LYS A 5 -37.96 -35.72 2.68
N THR A 6 -37.61 -36.94 2.99
CA THR A 6 -36.47 -37.33 3.83
C THR A 6 -35.14 -37.00 3.13
N VAL A 7 -34.31 -36.17 3.75
CA VAL A 7 -32.95 -35.88 3.30
C VAL A 7 -32.02 -36.98 3.82
N LYS A 8 -31.40 -37.71 2.90
CA LYS A 8 -30.47 -38.81 3.15
C LYS A 8 -29.09 -38.23 3.56
N LEU A 9 -28.76 -38.38 4.84
CA LEU A 9 -27.47 -38.01 5.43
C LEU A 9 -26.38 -38.99 4.95
N ARG A 10 -25.44 -38.52 4.13
CA ARG A 10 -24.25 -39.31 3.72
C ARG A 10 -23.17 -39.19 4.77
N LYS A 11 -22.88 -40.31 5.42
CA LYS A 11 -21.76 -40.48 6.35
C LYS A 11 -20.45 -40.38 5.57
N PHE A 12 -19.59 -39.41 5.89
CA PHE A 12 -18.19 -39.43 5.44
C PHE A 12 -17.37 -40.18 6.47
N ALA A 13 -16.76 -41.27 5.99
CA ALA A 13 -15.85 -42.11 6.76
C ALA A 13 -14.53 -41.35 6.98
N ALA A 14 -14.10 -41.30 8.24
CA ALA A 14 -12.78 -40.87 8.63
C ALA A 14 -11.75 -41.92 8.25
N LEU A 15 -10.76 -41.58 7.44
CA LEU A 15 -9.59 -42.41 7.19
C LEU A 15 -8.42 -41.85 8.01
N ALA A 16 -8.11 -42.53 9.09
CA ALA A 16 -6.93 -42.32 9.90
C ALA A 16 -5.77 -43.16 9.31
N ILE A 17 -4.69 -42.59 8.93
CA ILE A 17 -3.39 -43.22 8.62
C ILE A 17 -2.36 -42.20 9.14
N GLY A 18 -1.61 -42.49 10.19
CA GLY A 18 -0.51 -43.43 10.27
C GLY A 18 0.68 -42.61 10.69
N ILE A 19 0.99 -42.62 11.99
CA ILE A 19 2.20 -42.06 12.62
C ILE A 19 3.40 -42.83 12.10
N SER A 20 4.36 -42.18 11.46
CA SER A 20 5.70 -42.71 11.27
C SER A 20 6.71 -41.80 11.94
N ALA A 21 7.18 -42.24 13.07
CA ALA A 21 8.33 -41.69 13.78
C ALA A 21 9.60 -41.97 12.98
N PHE A 22 10.37 -40.90 12.66
CA PHE A 22 11.74 -41.05 12.22
C PHE A 22 12.65 -40.38 13.24
N VAL A 23 13.31 -41.26 14.00
CA VAL A 23 14.34 -40.95 14.98
C VAL A 23 15.70 -40.85 14.28
N GLY A 24 16.46 -39.83 14.62
CA GLY A 24 17.93 -39.84 14.61
C GLY A 24 18.57 -39.23 13.38
N ILE A 25 19.36 -38.21 13.52
CA ILE A 25 20.80 -38.28 13.81
C ILE A 25 21.30 -36.84 14.03
N SER A 26 21.89 -36.72 15.20
CA SER A 26 22.74 -35.57 15.60
C SER A 26 24.01 -35.57 14.73
N SER A 27 24.39 -34.38 14.23
CA SER A 27 25.78 -34.11 13.88
C SER A 27 26.10 -32.63 14.06
N ALA A 28 26.92 -32.45 14.99
CA ALA A 28 27.75 -31.38 15.50
C ALA A 28 28.25 -30.32 14.50
N LEU A 29 28.29 -29.12 15.04
CA LEU A 29 29.40 -28.16 15.06
C LEU A 29 30.05 -27.73 13.71
N SER A 30 29.83 -26.49 13.34
CA SER A 30 30.94 -25.60 13.00
C SER A 30 30.49 -24.14 13.14
N ALA A 31 30.94 -23.52 14.21
CA ALA A 31 30.98 -22.09 14.34
C ALA A 31 32.00 -21.53 13.33
N LYS A 32 31.53 -20.67 12.42
CA LYS A 32 32.44 -19.78 11.67
C LYS A 32 31.98 -18.37 11.92
N GLU A 33 32.76 -17.70 12.73
CA GLU A 33 32.72 -16.27 12.97
C GLU A 33 32.73 -15.52 11.62
N ALA A 34 31.71 -14.75 11.36
CA ALA A 34 31.67 -13.82 10.25
C ALA A 34 31.94 -12.42 10.80
N SER A 35 33.09 -11.94 10.43
CA SER A 35 33.57 -10.59 10.62
C SER A 35 32.56 -9.53 10.20
N THR A 36 32.29 -8.62 11.11
CA THR A 36 31.62 -7.33 10.88
C THR A 36 32.49 -6.47 9.95
N PRO A 37 32.00 -5.98 8.82
CA PRO A 37 32.70 -4.90 8.13
C PRO A 37 32.40 -3.58 8.86
N ALA A 38 33.49 -2.95 9.29
CA ALA A 38 33.50 -1.62 9.90
C ALA A 38 32.80 -0.60 8.99
N ALA A 39 31.96 0.20 9.63
CA ALA A 39 31.38 1.40 9.05
C ALA A 39 32.51 2.38 8.71
N VAL A 40 32.79 2.55 7.43
CA VAL A 40 33.64 3.62 6.92
C VAL A 40 32.81 4.89 6.93
N ALA A 41 33.05 5.73 7.92
CA ALA A 41 32.54 7.09 7.95
C ALA A 41 33.16 7.88 6.79
N ALA A 42 32.36 8.30 5.82
CA ALA A 42 32.73 9.25 4.82
C ALA A 42 32.96 10.63 5.48
N PRO A 43 34.01 11.36 5.13
CA PRO A 43 34.23 12.70 5.64
C PRO A 43 33.17 13.67 5.10
N VAL A 44 32.51 14.35 6.02
CA VAL A 44 31.67 15.51 5.70
C VAL A 44 32.56 16.62 5.17
N VAL A 45 32.53 16.85 3.87
CA VAL A 45 33.12 18.03 3.26
C VAL A 45 32.23 19.21 3.56
N VAL A 46 32.63 20.01 4.54
CA VAL A 46 32.03 21.32 4.77
C VAL A 46 32.49 22.23 3.66
N ALA A 47 31.63 22.49 2.66
CA ALA A 47 31.86 23.50 1.67
C ALA A 47 31.71 24.88 2.32
N ASP A 48 32.80 25.60 2.47
CA ASP A 48 32.83 27.01 2.81
C ASP A 48 32.14 27.81 1.70
N TYR A 49 30.96 28.32 1.98
CA TYR A 49 30.33 29.33 1.13
C TYR A 49 30.80 30.72 1.58
N PRO A 50 31.38 31.53 0.70
CA PRO A 50 31.77 32.90 1.04
C PRO A 50 30.52 33.71 1.35
N VAL A 51 30.45 34.22 2.56
CA VAL A 51 29.42 35.19 3.00
C VAL A 51 29.73 36.50 2.31
N ASN A 52 29.04 36.80 1.20
CA ASN A 52 29.06 38.12 0.56
C ASN A 52 28.26 39.09 1.42
N ASN A 53 28.98 39.87 2.17
CA ASN A 53 28.50 41.00 2.94
C ASN A 53 28.21 42.14 1.97
N SER A 54 27.08 42.08 1.26
CA SER A 54 26.60 43.23 0.44
C SER A 54 25.53 43.96 1.21
N THR A 55 25.92 45.15 1.61
CA THR A 55 25.16 46.27 2.17
C THR A 55 23.73 46.33 1.63
N LEU A 56 22.76 46.12 2.52
CA LEU A 56 21.34 46.34 2.21
C LEU A 56 21.05 47.84 2.18
N PRO A 57 20.39 48.38 1.16
CA PRO A 57 19.88 49.76 1.21
C PRO A 57 18.70 49.84 2.18
N VAL A 58 18.80 50.74 3.13
CA VAL A 58 17.71 51.13 4.03
C VAL A 58 16.59 51.74 3.20
N VAL A 59 15.52 51.01 2.95
CA VAL A 59 14.25 51.53 2.42
C VAL A 59 13.39 51.98 3.59
N LYS A 60 13.12 53.27 3.62
CA LYS A 60 12.18 53.95 4.53
C LYS A 60 10.80 53.29 4.36
N SER A 61 10.25 52.78 5.45
CA SER A 61 8.90 52.26 5.54
C SER A 61 7.88 53.37 5.34
N THR A 62 7.22 53.38 4.19
CA THR A 62 5.94 54.05 4.02
C THR A 62 4.86 52.99 4.16
N GLY A 63 3.93 53.23 5.10
CA GLY A 63 2.91 52.26 5.46
C GLY A 63 2.08 51.78 4.28
N ALA A 64 2.13 50.48 4.05
CA ALA A 64 1.20 49.79 3.18
C ALA A 64 0.88 48.46 3.85
N ASN A 65 -0.35 48.37 4.27
CA ASN A 65 -1.20 47.21 4.48
C ASN A 65 -0.50 45.85 4.29
N VAL A 66 0.05 45.30 5.40
CA VAL A 66 0.47 43.92 5.45
C VAL A 66 -0.79 43.08 5.41
N GLN A 67 -1.23 42.74 4.21
CA GLN A 67 -2.12 41.60 4.04
C GLN A 67 -1.34 40.39 4.51
N LYS A 68 -1.74 39.91 5.68
CA LYS A 68 -1.36 38.65 6.24
C LYS A 68 -1.87 37.59 5.25
N THR A 69 -1.08 37.30 4.22
CA THR A 69 -1.27 36.07 3.43
C THR A 69 -1.01 34.93 4.40
N SER A 70 -2.07 34.52 5.09
CA SER A 70 -2.11 33.25 5.76
C SER A 70 -1.80 32.22 4.68
N PHE A 71 -0.60 31.65 4.73
CA PHE A 71 -0.29 30.41 4.04
C PHE A 71 -1.22 29.36 4.65
N VAL A 72 -2.44 29.30 4.15
CA VAL A 72 -3.29 28.13 4.35
C VAL A 72 -2.58 27.04 3.57
N PRO A 73 -2.05 25.98 4.20
CA PRO A 73 -1.54 24.85 3.45
C PRO A 73 -2.69 24.42 2.53
N LYS A 74 -2.41 24.40 1.22
CA LYS A 74 -3.36 24.02 0.18
C LYS A 74 -4.03 22.74 0.65
N ALA A 75 -5.27 22.86 1.15
CA ALA A 75 -6.03 21.75 1.69
C ALA A 75 -5.99 20.64 0.64
N ASP A 76 -5.63 19.45 1.11
CA ASP A 76 -5.58 18.19 0.37
C ASP A 76 -6.53 18.23 -0.84
N GLN A 77 -6.01 18.48 -2.05
CA GLN A 77 -6.82 18.62 -3.27
C GLN A 77 -7.28 17.21 -3.68
N THR A 78 -8.10 16.61 -2.83
CA THR A 78 -8.72 15.33 -3.11
C THR A 78 -10.21 15.52 -3.33
N ARG A 79 -10.71 14.96 -4.42
CA ARG A 79 -12.13 14.90 -4.73
C ARG A 79 -12.65 13.51 -4.39
N ALA A 80 -13.60 13.42 -3.46
CA ALA A 80 -14.25 12.15 -3.13
C ALA A 80 -14.94 11.56 -4.37
N LEU A 81 -14.63 10.29 -4.71
CA LEU A 81 -15.22 9.56 -5.82
C LEU A 81 -16.30 8.60 -5.34
N GLN A 82 -15.93 7.68 -4.44
CA GLN A 82 -16.83 6.62 -4.00
C GLN A 82 -16.32 5.96 -2.71
N THR A 83 -17.22 5.22 -2.08
CA THR A 83 -16.93 4.26 -1.02
C THR A 83 -17.25 2.85 -1.49
N GLY A 84 -16.63 1.85 -0.89
CA GLY A 84 -16.89 0.45 -1.21
C GLY A 84 -15.85 -0.48 -0.59
N VAL A 85 -15.87 -1.74 -1.01
CA VAL A 85 -14.92 -2.74 -0.51
C VAL A 85 -13.70 -2.80 -1.42
N ALA A 86 -12.53 -2.66 -0.82
CA ALA A 86 -11.25 -2.98 -1.47
C ALA A 86 -10.77 -4.37 -1.04
N SER A 87 -10.12 -5.06 -1.98
CA SER A 87 -9.36 -6.29 -1.75
C SER A 87 -7.91 -6.06 -2.20
N TYR A 88 -7.08 -7.11 -2.25
CA TYR A 88 -5.74 -7.02 -2.82
C TYR A 88 -5.37 -8.28 -3.59
N TYR A 89 -4.41 -8.15 -4.51
CA TYR A 89 -3.87 -9.27 -5.28
C TYR A 89 -3.02 -10.18 -4.42
N GLY A 90 -3.25 -11.48 -4.54
CA GLY A 90 -2.38 -12.48 -3.93
C GLY A 90 -0.97 -12.50 -4.54
N PRO A 91 0.01 -13.11 -3.84
CA PRO A 91 1.42 -13.13 -4.30
C PRO A 91 1.61 -13.82 -5.65
N GLY A 92 0.73 -14.73 -6.04
CA GLY A 92 0.77 -15.44 -7.34
C GLY A 92 0.53 -14.56 -8.57
N PHE A 93 0.20 -13.29 -8.40
CA PHE A 93 0.05 -12.33 -9.49
C PHE A 93 1.33 -11.55 -9.79
N HIS A 94 2.33 -11.60 -8.91
CA HIS A 94 3.60 -10.89 -9.10
C HIS A 94 4.26 -11.26 -10.44
N GLY A 95 4.69 -10.26 -11.19
CA GLY A 95 5.30 -10.41 -12.51
C GLY A 95 4.32 -10.64 -13.67
N ARG A 96 3.01 -10.86 -13.43
CA ARG A 96 2.01 -10.96 -14.50
C ARG A 96 1.78 -9.61 -15.15
N ARG A 97 1.37 -9.62 -16.42
CA ARG A 97 1.05 -8.39 -17.15
C ARG A 97 -0.27 -7.82 -16.67
N THR A 98 -0.29 -6.53 -16.37
CA THR A 98 -1.49 -5.74 -16.04
C THR A 98 -2.18 -5.23 -17.31
N ALA A 99 -3.40 -4.71 -17.19
CA ALA A 99 -4.18 -4.25 -18.33
C ALA A 99 -3.57 -3.04 -19.05
N ASN A 100 -2.73 -2.23 -18.37
CA ASN A 100 -1.98 -1.15 -19.03
C ASN A 100 -0.68 -1.63 -19.70
N GLY A 101 -0.35 -2.92 -19.59
CA GLY A 101 0.84 -3.54 -20.21
C GLY A 101 2.06 -3.65 -19.30
N GLU A 102 2.06 -3.03 -18.13
CA GLU A 102 3.15 -3.16 -17.13
C GLU A 102 3.20 -4.57 -16.53
N ARG A 103 4.30 -4.92 -15.87
CA ARG A 103 4.35 -6.09 -14.99
C ARG A 103 3.87 -5.71 -13.61
N PHE A 104 2.94 -6.49 -13.06
CA PHE A 104 2.45 -6.29 -11.69
C PHE A 104 3.59 -6.48 -10.69
N ASP A 105 3.88 -5.43 -9.94
CA ASP A 105 4.77 -5.48 -8.77
C ASP A 105 3.95 -5.38 -7.50
N MET A 106 3.96 -6.44 -6.69
CA MET A 106 3.23 -6.49 -5.42
C MET A 106 3.76 -5.49 -4.39
N ASN A 107 4.99 -4.95 -4.57
CA ASN A 107 5.62 -3.99 -3.68
C ASN A 107 5.42 -2.53 -4.13
N ALA A 108 4.93 -2.30 -5.34
CA ALA A 108 4.60 -0.97 -5.84
C ALA A 108 3.24 -0.49 -5.31
N MET A 109 3.06 0.83 -5.22
CA MET A 109 1.80 1.46 -4.78
C MET A 109 0.84 1.58 -5.97
N THR A 110 0.17 0.47 -6.32
CA THR A 110 -0.72 0.36 -7.48
C THR A 110 -2.05 -0.28 -7.12
N ALA A 111 -3.04 -0.07 -8.00
CA ALA A 111 -4.37 -0.64 -7.86
C ALA A 111 -5.03 -0.92 -9.20
N ALA A 112 -6.01 -1.84 -9.20
CA ALA A 112 -6.95 -2.02 -10.29
C ALA A 112 -8.25 -1.28 -10.01
N HIS A 113 -8.76 -0.59 -11.04
CA HIS A 113 -10.07 0.05 -11.05
C HIS A 113 -10.78 -0.22 -12.38
N ARG A 114 -12.14 -0.32 -12.34
CA ARG A 114 -12.91 -0.73 -13.53
C ARG A 114 -12.80 0.26 -14.68
N THR A 115 -12.96 1.54 -14.40
CA THR A 115 -13.20 2.58 -15.41
C THR A 115 -12.25 3.76 -15.38
N LEU A 116 -11.60 4.06 -14.23
CA LEU A 116 -10.70 5.20 -14.15
C LEU A 116 -9.53 5.07 -15.13
N PRO A 117 -9.07 6.17 -15.74
CA PRO A 117 -7.91 6.16 -16.62
C PRO A 117 -6.67 5.55 -15.95
N PHE A 118 -5.83 4.87 -16.74
CA PHE A 118 -4.53 4.42 -16.25
C PHE A 118 -3.66 5.63 -15.89
N GLY A 119 -2.86 5.51 -14.83
CA GLY A 119 -2.06 6.59 -14.30
C GLY A 119 -2.77 7.46 -13.27
N THR A 120 -4.11 7.37 -13.14
CA THR A 120 -4.86 8.12 -12.12
C THR A 120 -4.31 7.82 -10.72
N LEU A 121 -4.06 8.88 -9.94
CA LEU A 121 -3.66 8.78 -8.54
C LEU A 121 -4.90 8.82 -7.65
N LEU A 122 -4.99 7.86 -6.74
CA LEU A 122 -6.10 7.71 -5.80
C LEU A 122 -5.56 7.73 -4.38
N LYS A 123 -6.16 8.54 -3.51
CA LYS A 123 -6.04 8.39 -2.07
C LYS A 123 -7.09 7.39 -1.60
N VAL A 124 -6.64 6.30 -1.04
CA VAL A 124 -7.47 5.22 -0.53
C VAL A 124 -7.39 5.23 0.99
N THR A 125 -8.49 5.50 1.65
CA THR A 125 -8.59 5.55 3.12
C THR A 125 -9.40 4.37 3.61
N ASN A 126 -8.84 3.56 4.48
CA ASN A 126 -9.55 2.50 5.19
C ASN A 126 -10.44 3.13 6.25
N LEU A 127 -11.74 2.88 6.18
CA LEU A 127 -12.74 3.49 7.06
C LEU A 127 -12.75 2.89 8.47
N ASP A 128 -12.18 1.69 8.64
CA ASP A 128 -12.17 1.01 9.93
C ASP A 128 -11.06 1.53 10.86
N ASN A 129 -9.94 2.01 10.28
CA ASN A 129 -8.76 2.44 11.05
C ASN A 129 -8.21 3.83 10.68
N GLY A 130 -8.77 4.49 9.66
CA GLY A 130 -8.36 5.81 9.19
C GLY A 130 -7.02 5.84 8.42
N GLN A 131 -6.32 4.72 8.26
CA GLN A 131 -5.06 4.66 7.50
C GLN A 131 -5.31 4.87 6.02
N SER A 132 -4.39 5.58 5.35
CA SER A 132 -4.52 5.88 3.93
C SER A 132 -3.24 5.62 3.15
N ALA A 133 -3.41 5.43 1.85
CA ALA A 133 -2.34 5.25 0.89
C ALA A 133 -2.68 5.95 -0.42
N ILE A 134 -1.66 6.49 -1.10
CA ILE A 134 -1.80 6.96 -2.48
C ILE A 134 -1.36 5.82 -3.39
N VAL A 135 -2.23 5.47 -4.34
CA VAL A 135 -2.00 4.40 -5.31
C VAL A 135 -2.24 4.88 -6.73
N ARG A 136 -1.53 4.31 -7.69
CA ARG A 136 -1.71 4.59 -9.12
C ARG A 136 -2.53 3.47 -9.77
N VAL A 137 -3.54 3.83 -10.54
CA VAL A 137 -4.33 2.87 -11.33
C VAL A 137 -3.49 2.38 -12.51
N ASN A 138 -3.22 1.07 -12.57
CA ASN A 138 -2.50 0.43 -13.68
C ASN A 138 -3.15 -0.86 -14.18
N ASP A 139 -4.25 -1.29 -13.57
CA ASP A 139 -4.93 -2.51 -13.97
C ASP A 139 -6.46 -2.34 -14.01
N ARG A 140 -7.17 -3.33 -14.58
CA ARG A 140 -8.62 -3.39 -14.69
C ARG A 140 -9.21 -4.41 -13.74
N GLY A 141 -10.34 -4.06 -13.16
CA GLY A 141 -11.05 -4.81 -12.13
C GLY A 141 -11.36 -3.91 -10.92
N PRO A 142 -11.88 -4.48 -9.85
CA PRO A 142 -12.38 -5.84 -9.71
C PRO A 142 -13.67 -6.10 -10.49
N PHE A 143 -13.83 -7.32 -11.02
CA PHE A 143 -15.09 -7.75 -11.70
C PHE A 143 -15.99 -8.55 -10.75
N ILE A 144 -15.65 -8.62 -9.47
CA ILE A 144 -16.46 -9.23 -8.41
C ILE A 144 -17.43 -8.19 -7.86
N LYS A 145 -18.72 -8.58 -7.75
CA LYS A 145 -19.77 -7.70 -7.22
C LYS A 145 -19.45 -7.24 -5.80
N GLY A 146 -19.67 -5.95 -5.53
CA GLY A 146 -19.43 -5.33 -4.22
C GLY A 146 -18.02 -4.79 -4.00
N ARG A 147 -17.02 -5.22 -4.78
CA ARG A 147 -15.68 -4.64 -4.73
C ARG A 147 -15.53 -3.48 -5.69
N VAL A 148 -14.81 -2.46 -5.27
CA VAL A 148 -14.55 -1.24 -6.06
C VAL A 148 -13.08 -1.10 -6.44
N LEU A 149 -12.16 -1.73 -5.69
CA LEU A 149 -10.72 -1.60 -5.89
C LEU A 149 -10.00 -2.90 -5.51
N ASP A 150 -8.98 -3.28 -6.28
CA ASP A 150 -8.03 -4.32 -5.89
C ASP A 150 -6.64 -3.68 -5.77
N LEU A 151 -6.06 -3.75 -4.57
CA LEU A 151 -4.79 -3.11 -4.21
C LEU A 151 -3.60 -4.03 -4.47
N SER A 152 -2.40 -3.46 -4.60
CA SER A 152 -1.17 -4.21 -4.42
C SER A 152 -1.00 -4.65 -2.96
N VAL A 153 -0.10 -5.61 -2.71
CA VAL A 153 0.21 -6.04 -1.34
C VAL A 153 0.79 -4.91 -0.50
N ALA A 154 1.64 -4.06 -1.08
CA ALA A 154 2.21 -2.90 -0.40
C ALA A 154 1.14 -1.90 0.03
N ALA A 155 0.22 -1.56 -0.87
CA ALA A 155 -0.90 -0.67 -0.57
C ALA A 155 -1.82 -1.24 0.51
N ALA A 156 -2.16 -2.53 0.42
CA ALA A 156 -2.98 -3.21 1.43
C ALA A 156 -2.32 -3.24 2.83
N LYS A 157 -0.99 -3.39 2.88
CA LYS A 157 -0.23 -3.28 4.13
C LYS A 157 -0.33 -1.87 4.70
N GLN A 158 -0.14 -0.84 3.86
CA GLN A 158 -0.13 0.55 4.29
C GLN A 158 -1.47 1.00 4.87
N ILE A 159 -2.60 0.54 4.30
CA ILE A 159 -3.94 0.84 4.86
C ILE A 159 -4.39 -0.16 5.93
N GLY A 160 -3.52 -1.09 6.36
CA GLY A 160 -3.82 -2.04 7.43
C GLY A 160 -4.79 -3.16 7.05
N SER A 161 -5.11 -3.38 5.76
CA SER A 161 -6.10 -4.36 5.31
C SER A 161 -5.52 -5.74 4.94
N LYS A 162 -4.19 -5.91 5.00
CA LYS A 162 -3.56 -7.17 4.55
C LYS A 162 -4.03 -8.39 5.34
N HIS A 163 -4.24 -8.27 6.66
CA HIS A 163 -4.64 -9.41 7.51
C HIS A 163 -6.11 -9.79 7.34
N SER A 164 -6.99 -8.80 7.15
CA SER A 164 -8.42 -9.02 6.93
C SER A 164 -8.75 -9.50 5.51
N GLY A 165 -7.84 -9.29 4.54
CA GLY A 165 -8.07 -9.60 3.13
C GLY A 165 -8.89 -8.57 2.38
N THR A 166 -9.76 -7.86 3.07
CA THR A 166 -10.62 -6.78 2.54
C THR A 166 -10.74 -5.65 3.55
N ALA A 167 -11.15 -4.46 3.08
CA ALA A 167 -11.49 -3.32 3.93
C ALA A 167 -12.59 -2.47 3.30
N SER A 168 -13.39 -1.81 4.12
CA SER A 168 -14.25 -0.72 3.69
C SER A 168 -13.39 0.52 3.44
N VAL A 169 -13.44 1.07 2.23
CA VAL A 169 -12.57 2.19 1.85
C VAL A 169 -13.35 3.36 1.28
N LYS A 170 -12.82 4.56 1.53
CA LYS A 170 -13.14 5.78 0.79
C LYS A 170 -12.05 5.99 -0.25
N ILE A 171 -12.45 6.30 -1.49
CA ILE A 171 -11.56 6.58 -2.62
C ILE A 171 -11.73 8.03 -3.03
N GLU A 172 -10.62 8.74 -3.13
CA GLU A 172 -10.55 10.15 -3.50
C GLU A 172 -9.54 10.31 -4.65
N LEU A 173 -9.88 11.18 -5.63
CA LEU A 173 -8.91 11.59 -6.65
C LEU A 173 -7.88 12.51 -6.02
N VAL A 174 -6.62 12.30 -6.35
CA VAL A 174 -5.55 13.26 -6.07
C VAL A 174 -5.42 14.15 -7.30
N GLU A 175 -5.75 15.42 -7.16
CA GLU A 175 -5.56 16.43 -8.22
C GLU A 175 -4.11 16.93 -8.17
N ASN A 176 -3.44 16.91 -9.33
CA ASN A 176 -2.08 17.47 -9.51
C ASN A 176 -2.13 18.97 -9.76
#